data_f237669a93896d6a8a8181de92f9753e
#
_entry.id   f237669a93896d6a8a8181de92f9753e
#
_cell.length_a   1.000
_cell.length_b   1.000
_cell.length_c   1.000
_cell.angle_alpha   90.00
_cell.angle_beta   90.00
_cell.angle_gamma   90.00
#
_symmetry.space_group_name_H-M   'P 1'
#
loop_
_entity.id
_entity.type
_entity.pdbx_description
1 polymer ?
#
loop_
_entity_poly.entity_id
_entity_poly.type
_entity_poly.pdbx_seq_one_letter_code
_entity_poly.pdbx_strand_id
1 'polypeptide(L)'
;MADTVVVLGTWASPYSNRARIALLEKGVEYEYKEEDLVNKSPLLLKFNPVHKKIPVLIHNERPICESLIIVQYIDETWNKTSPLMPGDPYERANARFWADYIDNKAPECLSSFCEFKRIKTLFESRLSSEALIWRNL
;
A
#
# COMPACT_ATOMS: atom_id res chain seq x y z
N MET A 1 25.94 -9.70 -10.95
CA MET A 1 25.72 -8.54 -10.07
C MET A 1 24.46 -8.81 -9.27
N ALA A 2 24.44 -8.46 -7.99
CA ALA A 2 23.23 -8.62 -7.19
C ALA A 2 22.17 -7.62 -7.69
N ASP A 3 20.90 -8.06 -7.75
CA ASP A 3 19.79 -7.17 -8.11
C ASP A 3 19.60 -6.09 -7.05
N THR A 4 19.46 -4.86 -7.50
CA THR A 4 19.13 -3.74 -6.62
C THR A 4 17.62 -3.52 -6.62
N VAL A 5 16.98 -3.78 -5.47
CA VAL A 5 15.53 -3.65 -5.30
C VAL A 5 15.23 -2.59 -4.24
N VAL A 6 14.48 -1.56 -4.60
CA VAL A 6 14.08 -0.48 -3.70
C VAL A 6 12.57 -0.30 -3.76
N VAL A 7 11.93 -0.12 -2.61
CA VAL A 7 10.50 0.17 -2.50
C VAL A 7 10.32 1.56 -1.90
N LEU A 8 9.69 2.45 -2.65
CA LEU A 8 9.21 3.73 -2.13
C LEU A 8 7.78 3.56 -1.62
N GLY A 9 7.53 3.91 -0.37
CA GLY A 9 6.21 3.71 0.21
C GLY A 9 6.05 4.38 1.57
N THR A 10 4.92 4.17 2.21
CA THR A 10 4.74 4.50 3.63
C THR A 10 4.19 3.30 4.40
N TRP A 11 4.64 3.13 5.63
CA TRP A 11 4.24 1.99 6.48
C TRP A 11 2.73 1.88 6.68
N ALA A 12 2.01 3.01 6.68
CA ALA A 12 0.58 3.07 6.88
C ALA A 12 -0.24 2.72 5.61
N SER A 13 0.41 2.63 4.44
CA SER A 13 -0.28 2.36 3.19
C SER A 13 -0.51 0.86 2.97
N PRO A 14 -1.77 0.41 2.86
CA PRO A 14 -2.06 -0.98 2.50
C PRO A 14 -1.50 -1.35 1.12
N TYR A 15 -1.44 -0.39 0.20
CA TYR A 15 -0.89 -0.58 -1.13
C TYR A 15 0.62 -0.80 -1.11
N SER A 16 1.37 -0.05 -0.28
CA SER A 16 2.80 -0.26 -0.09
C SER A 16 3.09 -1.61 0.57
N ASN A 17 2.24 -2.02 1.51
CA ASN A 17 2.41 -3.30 2.19
C ASN A 17 2.18 -4.50 1.25
N ARG A 18 1.37 -4.41 0.19
CA ARG A 18 1.25 -5.45 -0.82
C ARG A 18 2.60 -5.78 -1.47
N ALA A 19 3.33 -4.75 -1.91
CA ALA A 19 4.65 -4.94 -2.53
C ALA A 19 5.65 -5.55 -1.54
N ARG A 20 5.63 -5.07 -0.28
CA ARG A 20 6.52 -5.58 0.77
C ARG A 20 6.23 -7.04 1.10
N ILE A 21 4.96 -7.42 1.25
CA ILE A 21 4.55 -8.80 1.52
C ILE A 21 4.97 -9.71 0.35
N ALA A 22 4.74 -9.28 -0.89
CA ALA A 22 5.13 -10.06 -2.06
C ALA A 22 6.64 -10.30 -2.12
N LEU A 23 7.47 -9.30 -1.85
CA LEU A 23 8.93 -9.44 -1.78
C LEU A 23 9.37 -10.37 -0.66
N LEU A 24 8.75 -10.28 0.52
CA LEU A 24 9.02 -11.15 1.66
C LEU A 24 8.68 -12.62 1.34
N GLU A 25 7.51 -12.88 0.74
CA GLU A 25 7.10 -14.23 0.33
C GLU A 25 8.04 -14.84 -0.72
N LYS A 26 8.65 -14.00 -1.55
CA LYS A 26 9.66 -14.40 -2.53
C LYS A 26 11.07 -14.52 -1.96
N GLY A 27 11.28 -14.11 -0.71
CA GLY A 27 12.62 -14.09 -0.08
C GLY A 27 13.57 -13.10 -0.74
N VAL A 28 13.05 -12.02 -1.31
CA VAL A 28 13.83 -10.98 -1.99
C VAL A 28 14.23 -9.91 -0.98
N GLU A 29 15.53 -9.66 -0.87
CA GLU A 29 16.04 -8.53 -0.09
C GLU A 29 15.79 -7.23 -0.84
N TYR A 30 15.37 -6.19 -0.12
CA TYR A 30 15.08 -4.87 -0.69
C TYR A 30 15.37 -3.74 0.29
N GLU A 31 15.72 -2.60 -0.24
CA GLU A 31 15.79 -1.35 0.51
C GLU A 31 14.40 -0.71 0.57
N TYR A 32 13.95 -0.34 1.77
CA TYR A 32 12.69 0.39 1.93
C TYR A 32 12.96 1.86 2.21
N LYS A 33 12.34 2.75 1.43
CA LYS A 33 12.42 4.19 1.62
C LYS A 33 11.05 4.74 1.97
N GLU A 34 10.94 5.28 3.17
CA GLU A 34 9.71 5.94 3.64
C GLU A 34 9.50 7.24 2.89
N GLU A 35 8.28 7.45 2.39
CA GLU A 35 7.89 8.64 1.65
C GLU A 35 6.94 9.51 2.47
N ASP A 36 7.22 10.82 2.50
CA ASP A 36 6.29 11.82 3.01
C ASP A 36 5.31 12.20 1.89
N LEU A 37 4.03 11.90 2.09
CA LEU A 37 2.98 12.16 1.09
C LEU A 37 2.64 13.64 0.95
N VAL A 38 3.01 14.46 1.94
CA VAL A 38 2.84 15.93 1.89
C VAL A 38 4.00 16.55 1.13
N ASN A 39 5.24 16.16 1.48
CA ASN A 39 6.47 16.65 0.86
C ASN A 39 7.13 15.52 0.07
N LYS A 40 6.57 15.21 -1.08
CA LYS A 40 7.02 14.10 -1.93
C LYS A 40 8.48 14.26 -2.34
N SER A 41 9.24 13.17 -2.20
CA SER A 41 10.67 13.19 -2.52
C SER A 41 10.93 13.41 -4.01
N PRO A 42 12.08 14.01 -4.37
CA PRO A 42 12.52 14.10 -5.77
C PRO A 42 12.61 12.72 -6.45
N LEU A 43 12.92 11.68 -5.66
CA LEU A 43 13.02 10.31 -6.12
C LEU A 43 11.64 9.79 -6.57
N LEU A 44 10.61 9.97 -5.76
CA LEU A 44 9.24 9.60 -6.11
C LEU A 44 8.76 10.34 -7.36
N LEU A 45 9.02 11.63 -7.44
CA LEU A 45 8.63 12.45 -8.60
C LEU A 45 9.37 12.04 -9.89
N LYS A 46 10.63 11.61 -9.78
CA LYS A 46 11.43 11.11 -10.89
C LYS A 46 10.89 9.77 -11.41
N PHE A 47 10.61 8.83 -10.51
CA PHE A 47 10.25 7.46 -10.89
C PHE A 47 8.76 7.23 -11.10
N ASN A 48 7.89 8.11 -10.61
CA ASN A 48 6.45 8.09 -10.91
C ASN A 48 5.94 9.51 -11.27
N PRO A 49 6.37 10.07 -12.40
CA PRO A 49 5.99 11.43 -12.80
C PRO A 49 4.50 11.56 -13.17
N VAL A 50 3.86 10.46 -13.58
CA VAL A 50 2.46 10.43 -14.02
C VAL A 50 1.51 10.54 -12.83
N HIS A 51 1.56 9.60 -11.91
CA HIS A 51 0.63 9.55 -10.78
C HIS A 51 1.17 10.20 -9.51
N LYS A 52 2.50 10.26 -9.36
CA LYS A 52 3.18 10.81 -8.16
C LYS A 52 2.67 10.15 -6.88
N LYS A 53 2.39 8.86 -6.95
CA LYS A 53 1.82 8.03 -5.87
C LYS A 53 2.76 6.90 -5.49
N ILE A 54 2.62 6.40 -4.28
CA ILE A 54 3.23 5.20 -3.76
C ILE A 54 2.24 4.02 -3.85
N PRO A 55 2.73 2.77 -3.86
CA PRO A 55 4.14 2.37 -3.91
C PRO A 55 4.79 2.53 -5.28
N VAL A 56 6.11 2.62 -5.29
CA VAL A 56 6.95 2.44 -6.48
C VAL A 56 8.00 1.40 -6.15
N LEU A 57 8.08 0.35 -6.96
CA LEU A 57 9.18 -0.60 -6.93
C LEU A 57 10.23 -0.16 -7.95
N ILE A 58 11.48 -0.05 -7.52
CA ILE A 58 12.60 0.25 -8.41
C ILE A 58 13.49 -1.00 -8.44
N HIS A 59 13.57 -1.64 -9.61
CA HIS A 59 14.40 -2.82 -9.83
C HIS A 59 15.47 -2.51 -10.89
N ASN A 60 16.71 -2.50 -10.48
CA ASN A 60 17.85 -2.16 -11.34
C ASN A 60 17.62 -0.84 -12.12
N GLU A 61 17.27 0.22 -11.36
CA GLU A 61 16.94 1.57 -11.85
C GLU A 61 15.67 1.68 -12.71
N ARG A 62 14.91 0.59 -12.89
CA ARG A 62 13.64 0.59 -13.65
C ARG A 62 12.46 0.67 -12.68
N PRO A 63 11.62 1.71 -12.79
CA PRO A 63 10.46 1.84 -11.93
C PRO A 63 9.28 1.00 -12.39
N ILE A 64 8.60 0.39 -11.45
CA ILE A 64 7.30 -0.26 -11.62
C ILE A 64 6.33 0.43 -10.67
N CYS A 65 5.23 0.92 -11.20
CA CYS A 65 4.18 1.61 -10.46
C CYS A 65 2.92 0.75 -10.41
N GLU A 66 1.96 1.13 -9.55
CA GLU A 66 0.71 0.45 -9.25
C GLU A 66 0.90 -0.87 -8.47
N SER A 67 0.31 -0.95 -7.28
CA SER A 67 0.59 -2.02 -6.33
C SER A 67 0.26 -3.42 -6.85
N LEU A 68 -0.83 -3.58 -7.62
CA LEU A 68 -1.19 -4.87 -8.21
C LEU A 68 -0.25 -5.27 -9.35
N ILE A 69 0.22 -4.30 -10.13
CA ILE A 69 1.22 -4.53 -11.19
C ILE A 69 2.56 -4.92 -10.55
N ILE A 70 2.94 -4.25 -9.46
CA ILE A 70 4.15 -4.57 -8.71
C ILE A 70 4.11 -6.02 -8.21
N VAL A 71 3.00 -6.47 -7.62
CA VAL A 71 2.85 -7.85 -7.14
C VAL A 71 3.01 -8.87 -8.28
N GLN A 72 2.38 -8.61 -9.43
CA GLN A 72 2.51 -9.49 -10.60
C GLN A 72 3.96 -9.50 -11.14
N TYR A 73 4.58 -8.33 -11.23
CA TYR A 73 5.99 -8.22 -11.65
C TYR A 73 6.92 -9.00 -10.72
N ILE A 74 6.73 -8.91 -9.41
CA ILE A 74 7.51 -9.66 -8.43
C ILE A 74 7.32 -11.17 -8.64
N ASP A 75 6.09 -11.61 -8.83
CA ASP A 75 5.78 -13.02 -9.03
C ASP A 75 6.42 -13.59 -10.31
N GLU A 76 6.40 -12.83 -11.39
CA GLU A 76 6.98 -13.21 -12.69
C GLU A 76 8.51 -13.19 -12.66
N THR A 77 9.10 -12.21 -11.96
CA THR A 77 10.56 -12.02 -11.92
C THR A 77 11.25 -13.06 -11.03
N TRP A 78 10.71 -13.28 -9.83
CA TRP A 78 11.25 -14.25 -8.86
C TRP A 78 10.37 -15.51 -8.80
N ASN A 79 10.26 -16.20 -9.94
CA ASN A 79 9.36 -17.35 -10.15
C ASN A 79 9.88 -18.70 -9.61
N LYS A 80 11.06 -18.70 -8.98
CA LYS A 80 11.68 -19.94 -8.41
C LYS A 80 11.04 -20.39 -7.10
N THR A 81 10.28 -19.54 -6.44
CA THR A 81 9.56 -19.79 -5.20
C THR A 81 8.07 -20.02 -5.47
N SER A 82 7.28 -20.25 -4.41
CA SER A 82 5.82 -20.41 -4.53
C SER A 82 5.18 -19.30 -5.34
N PRO A 83 4.35 -19.61 -6.34
CA PRO A 83 3.66 -18.60 -7.11
C PRO A 83 2.64 -17.84 -6.26
N LEU A 84 2.56 -16.52 -6.45
CA LEU A 84 1.53 -15.68 -5.82
C LEU A 84 0.24 -15.67 -6.64
N MET A 85 0.36 -15.93 -7.93
CA MET A 85 -0.76 -15.98 -8.87
C MET A 85 -1.01 -17.42 -9.32
N PRO A 86 -2.29 -17.81 -9.53
CA PRO A 86 -2.63 -19.14 -10.06
C PRO A 86 -1.95 -19.42 -11.39
N GLY A 87 -1.57 -20.69 -11.61
CA GLY A 87 -1.03 -21.15 -12.89
C GLY A 87 -2.06 -21.22 -14.01
N ASP A 88 -3.31 -21.58 -13.68
CA ASP A 88 -4.40 -21.64 -14.65
C ASP A 88 -4.81 -20.25 -15.13
N PRO A 89 -4.99 -20.03 -16.44
CA PRO A 89 -5.34 -18.72 -17.00
C PRO A 89 -6.69 -18.18 -16.52
N TYR A 90 -7.68 -19.05 -16.33
CA TYR A 90 -9.02 -18.63 -15.88
C TYR A 90 -8.99 -18.22 -14.40
N GLU A 91 -8.36 -19.01 -13.55
CA GLU A 91 -8.18 -18.68 -12.14
C GLU A 91 -7.37 -17.39 -11.97
N ARG A 92 -6.35 -17.19 -12.81
CA ARG A 92 -5.57 -15.96 -12.82
C ARG A 92 -6.39 -14.74 -13.23
N ALA A 93 -7.28 -14.89 -14.21
CA ALA A 93 -8.20 -13.85 -14.61
C ALA A 93 -9.17 -13.49 -13.45
N ASN A 94 -9.71 -14.50 -12.78
CA ASN A 94 -10.56 -14.31 -11.59
C ASN A 94 -9.81 -13.61 -10.45
N ALA A 95 -8.57 -13.99 -10.18
CA ALA A 95 -7.75 -13.34 -9.16
C ALA A 95 -7.55 -11.84 -9.47
N ARG A 96 -7.29 -11.49 -10.73
CA ARG A 96 -7.19 -10.09 -11.17
C ARG A 96 -8.50 -9.34 -11.03
N PHE A 97 -9.61 -9.96 -11.40
CA PHE A 97 -10.95 -9.37 -11.25
C PHE A 97 -11.25 -9.03 -9.79
N TRP A 98 -11.02 -9.96 -8.87
CA TRP A 98 -11.26 -9.71 -7.44
C TRP A 98 -10.30 -8.68 -6.84
N ALA A 99 -9.04 -8.68 -7.28
CA ALA A 99 -8.07 -7.68 -6.85
C ALA A 99 -8.48 -6.27 -7.28
N ASP A 100 -8.92 -6.09 -8.54
CA ASP A 100 -9.45 -4.82 -9.06
C ASP A 100 -10.74 -4.41 -8.33
N TYR A 101 -11.66 -5.34 -8.13
CA TYR A 101 -12.89 -5.08 -7.37
C TYR A 101 -12.61 -4.57 -5.96
N ILE A 102 -11.67 -5.19 -5.25
CA ILE A 102 -11.27 -4.76 -3.90
C ILE A 102 -10.65 -3.36 -3.96
N ASP A 103 -9.80 -3.07 -4.93
CA ASP A 103 -9.17 -1.75 -5.06
C ASP A 103 -10.17 -0.64 -5.35
N ASN A 104 -11.22 -0.93 -6.10
CA ASN A 104 -12.30 0.02 -6.34
C ASN A 104 -13.20 0.23 -5.12
N LYS A 105 -13.30 -0.78 -4.21
CA LYS A 105 -14.12 -0.71 -3.00
C LYS A 105 -13.36 -0.26 -1.75
N ALA A 106 -12.06 -0.53 -1.66
CA ALA A 106 -11.24 -0.19 -0.51
C ALA A 106 -11.27 1.31 -0.14
N PRO A 107 -11.23 2.27 -1.07
CA PRO A 107 -11.33 3.69 -0.75
C PRO A 107 -12.65 4.05 -0.04
N GLU A 108 -13.76 3.45 -0.43
CA GLU A 108 -15.07 3.66 0.21
C GLU A 108 -15.06 3.15 1.66
N CYS A 109 -14.52 1.95 1.89
CA CYS A 109 -14.39 1.39 3.23
C CYS A 109 -13.44 2.19 4.12
N LEU A 110 -12.31 2.65 3.58
CA LEU A 110 -11.33 3.44 4.31
C LEU A 110 -11.88 4.82 4.68
N SER A 111 -12.63 5.48 3.79
CA SER A 111 -13.26 6.76 4.07
C SER A 111 -14.30 6.62 5.18
N SER A 112 -15.16 5.61 5.13
CA SER A 112 -16.14 5.31 6.16
C SER A 112 -15.50 5.01 7.52
N PHE A 113 -14.37 4.28 7.53
CA PHE A 113 -13.63 4.00 8.76
C PHE A 113 -12.95 5.24 9.35
N CYS A 114 -12.41 6.12 8.51
CA CYS A 114 -11.85 7.41 8.94
C CYS A 114 -12.93 8.32 9.51
N GLU A 115 -14.10 8.35 8.88
CA GLU A 115 -15.26 9.11 9.36
C GLU A 115 -15.78 8.58 10.69
N PHE A 116 -15.87 7.26 10.85
CA PHE A 116 -16.22 6.63 12.13
C PHE A 116 -15.22 6.97 13.25
N LYS A 117 -13.91 6.94 12.99
CA LYS A 117 -12.89 7.37 13.95
C LYS A 117 -13.06 8.85 14.34
N ARG A 118 -13.33 9.71 13.35
CA ARG A 118 -13.54 11.14 13.58
C ARG A 118 -14.78 11.38 14.46
N ILE A 119 -15.88 10.68 14.21
CA ILE A 119 -17.10 10.74 15.02
C ILE A 119 -16.83 10.25 16.44
N LYS A 120 -16.10 9.13 16.59
CA LYS A 120 -15.72 8.60 17.90
C LYS A 120 -14.90 9.61 18.70
N THR A 121 -13.89 10.22 18.09
CA THR A 121 -13.04 11.23 18.75
C THR A 121 -13.84 12.48 19.16
N LEU A 122 -14.77 12.93 18.31
CA LEU A 122 -15.67 14.05 18.63
C LEU A 122 -16.62 13.71 19.78
N PHE A 123 -17.11 12.47 19.84
CA PHE A 123 -17.98 12.00 20.92
C PHE A 123 -17.21 11.90 22.25
N GLU A 124 -16.01 11.33 22.23
CA GLU A 124 -15.14 11.25 23.41
C GLU A 124 -14.73 12.63 23.95
N SER A 125 -14.45 13.58 23.06
CA SER A 125 -14.14 14.97 23.46
C SER A 125 -15.35 15.67 24.10
N ARG A 126 -16.57 15.43 23.62
CA ARG A 126 -17.79 15.96 24.22
C ARG A 126 -18.07 15.37 25.61
N LEU A 127 -17.96 14.04 25.74
CA LEU A 127 -18.14 13.39 27.04
C LEU A 127 -17.15 13.91 28.10
N SER A 128 -15.90 14.16 27.68
CA SER A 128 -14.87 14.71 28.57
C SER A 128 -15.21 16.14 29.01
N SER A 129 -15.79 16.96 28.15
CA SER A 129 -16.21 18.34 28.49
C SER A 129 -17.45 18.35 29.38
N GLU A 130 -18.40 17.46 29.19
CA GLU A 130 -19.56 17.34 30.06
C GLU A 130 -19.20 16.81 31.46
N ALA A 131 -18.29 15.84 31.53
CA ALA A 131 -17.79 15.32 32.80
C ALA A 131 -17.05 16.38 33.63
N LEU A 132 -16.42 17.38 33.00
CA LEU A 132 -15.82 18.53 33.69
C LEU A 132 -16.85 19.49 34.26
N ILE A 133 -18.01 19.65 33.59
CA ILE A 133 -19.11 20.49 34.08
C ILE A 133 -19.74 19.89 35.36
N TRP A 134 -19.92 18.57 35.38
CA TRP A 134 -20.50 17.88 36.57
C TRP A 134 -19.53 17.75 37.76
N ARG A 135 -18.24 17.94 37.59
CA ARG A 135 -17.25 17.97 38.66
C ARG A 135 -17.18 19.31 39.43
N ASN A 136 -17.73 20.37 38.84
CA ASN A 136 -17.69 21.73 39.38
C ASN A 136 -19.05 22.21 39.90
N LEU A 137 -20.05 21.34 39.97
CA LEU A 137 -21.32 21.50 40.68
C LEU A 137 -21.34 20.67 41.99
#